data_447113ab7a2408a023d6aa72acf255c3
#
_entry.id   447113ab7a2408a023d6aa72acf255c3
#
_cell.length_a   1.000
_cell.length_b   1.000
_cell.length_c   1.000
_cell.angle_alpha   90.00
_cell.angle_beta   90.00
_cell.angle_gamma   90.00
#
_symmetry.space_group_name_H-M   'P 1'
#
loop_
_entity.id
_entity.type
_entity.pdbx_description
1 polymer ?
#
loop_
_entity_poly.entity_id
_entity_poly.type
_entity_poly.pdbx_seq_one_letter_code
_entity_poly.pdbx_strand_id
1 'polypeptide(L)'
;IELPLKYPEVFERLGINPPKGVLFYGPPGTGKTLIVRAVANETDAYFVSISGPEIMGKFYGESEERLRKIFNEAKNHAPSIIFIDEIDAIAPKREDMGGEKQVEKRVVGQLLALMDGLESRGKVIVIGATNIPNTLDPALRRPGRFDREISVPIPDKKGRHQILEIHTRGIPLASDVSLERLADITHGFVGADLEALAREAAMSALRKILPKINFEMAEIPYELLKNLEVSMDNFMEALKEVEPSAIREVFVEIPDVKWEDVGGYEEIKQALEEAVVWPLKYADLYEKTATTPPKGIMLYGKPGTGKTYLAKALAHESGVNFISVKGPQLINKYMGESERAVRELFRKARQVAPTILFIDEIDSLTPKRSTEGSSDVIQRVISQFLTEMDGIEELKGVIVLAATNRIDLIDSALLRSGRFDLLFELPSPDLNVRETIFKIHTRKKTIEPNVDLHELAALTEGMVGADIEFICRKASMLAIRKAITENQTDHITITDSSFKEVIELVKQQNEIKNNDKK
;
A
#
# COMPACT_ATOMS: atom_id res chain seq x y z
N ILE A 1 28.45 4.15 -1.48
CA ILE A 1 29.09 3.58 -0.27
C ILE A 1 30.37 2.84 -0.67
N GLU A 2 30.32 1.91 -1.59
CA GLU A 2 31.45 1.07 -2.01
C GLU A 2 32.64 1.86 -2.56
N LEU A 3 32.38 2.76 -3.53
CA LEU A 3 33.43 3.56 -4.17
C LEU A 3 34.29 4.37 -3.19
N PRO A 4 33.73 5.11 -2.22
CA PRO A 4 34.54 5.84 -1.24
C PRO A 4 35.40 4.95 -0.35
N LEU A 5 34.94 3.74 -0.03
CA LEU A 5 35.69 2.79 0.81
C LEU A 5 36.82 2.09 0.06
N LYS A 6 36.56 1.67 -1.19
CA LYS A 6 37.54 0.96 -2.03
C LYS A 6 38.55 1.91 -2.72
N TYR A 7 38.08 3.07 -3.18
CA TYR A 7 38.87 3.99 -4.02
C TYR A 7 38.82 5.44 -3.51
N PRO A 8 39.26 5.73 -2.29
CA PRO A 8 39.26 7.10 -1.73
C PRO A 8 40.10 8.09 -2.56
N GLU A 9 41.16 7.63 -3.22
CA GLU A 9 42.05 8.42 -4.04
C GLU A 9 41.34 9.09 -5.24
N VAL A 10 40.30 8.47 -5.78
CA VAL A 10 39.49 9.04 -6.88
C VAL A 10 38.76 10.29 -6.42
N PHE A 11 38.22 10.28 -5.19
CA PHE A 11 37.53 11.41 -4.61
C PHE A 11 38.48 12.56 -4.28
N GLU A 12 39.68 12.24 -3.79
CA GLU A 12 40.75 13.24 -3.55
C GLU A 12 41.19 13.93 -4.85
N ARG A 13 41.41 13.16 -5.92
CA ARG A 13 41.83 13.71 -7.21
C ARG A 13 40.75 14.61 -7.85
N LEU A 14 39.48 14.31 -7.59
CA LEU A 14 38.37 15.13 -8.08
C LEU A 14 38.05 16.32 -7.16
N GLY A 15 38.65 16.41 -5.98
CA GLY A 15 38.38 17.41 -4.98
C GLY A 15 36.95 17.30 -4.38
N ILE A 16 36.36 16.09 -4.41
CA ILE A 16 35.01 15.84 -3.93
C ILE A 16 35.09 15.13 -2.57
N ASN A 17 34.37 15.64 -1.58
CA ASN A 17 34.24 14.96 -0.31
C ASN A 17 33.26 13.78 -0.43
N PRO A 18 33.66 12.56 -0.06
CA PRO A 18 32.73 11.43 -0.02
C PRO A 18 31.65 11.65 1.07
N PRO A 19 30.45 11.06 0.88
CA PRO A 19 29.39 11.14 1.87
C PRO A 19 29.83 10.47 3.18
N LYS A 20 29.66 11.15 4.31
CA LYS A 20 29.97 10.62 5.65
C LYS A 20 28.86 9.74 6.20
N GLY A 21 27.64 10.01 5.80
CA GLY A 21 26.49 9.27 6.27
C GLY A 21 25.43 9.04 5.18
N VAL A 22 24.77 7.89 5.29
CA VAL A 22 23.68 7.47 4.40
C VAL A 22 22.50 7.07 5.29
N LEU A 23 21.31 7.61 5.01
CA LEU A 23 20.09 7.26 5.71
C LEU A 23 19.22 6.37 4.82
N PHE A 24 19.01 5.13 5.24
CA PHE A 24 18.02 4.24 4.65
C PHE A 24 16.67 4.44 5.33
N TYR A 25 15.61 4.60 4.57
CA TYR A 25 14.27 4.70 5.12
C TYR A 25 13.26 3.91 4.29
N GLY A 26 12.19 3.46 4.93
CA GLY A 26 11.12 2.69 4.29
C GLY A 26 10.41 1.79 5.28
N PRO A 27 9.35 1.08 4.87
CA PRO A 27 8.61 0.19 5.75
C PRO A 27 9.49 -0.88 6.41
N PRO A 28 9.12 -1.40 7.59
CA PRO A 28 9.84 -2.51 8.22
C PRO A 28 9.80 -3.75 7.31
N GLY A 29 10.80 -4.62 7.47
CA GLY A 29 10.87 -5.86 6.68
C GLY A 29 11.25 -5.72 5.20
N THR A 30 11.55 -4.49 4.70
CA THR A 30 11.98 -4.26 3.31
C THR A 30 13.45 -4.60 3.04
N GLY A 31 14.20 -5.07 4.04
CA GLY A 31 15.58 -5.52 3.88
C GLY A 31 16.66 -4.46 4.09
N LYS A 32 16.35 -3.31 4.73
CA LYS A 32 17.33 -2.24 5.00
C LYS A 32 18.62 -2.75 5.65
N THR A 33 18.51 -3.52 6.73
CA THR A 33 19.63 -4.12 7.44
C THR A 33 20.39 -5.14 6.57
N LEU A 34 19.67 -5.91 5.75
CA LEU A 34 20.25 -6.92 4.87
C LEU A 34 21.14 -6.28 3.77
N ILE A 35 20.65 -5.18 3.15
CA ILE A 35 21.39 -4.42 2.14
C ILE A 35 22.71 -3.92 2.74
N VAL A 36 22.69 -3.37 3.95
CA VAL A 36 23.90 -2.82 4.57
C VAL A 36 24.92 -3.92 4.90
N ARG A 37 24.47 -5.08 5.38
CA ARG A 37 25.34 -6.25 5.59
C ARG A 37 25.95 -6.75 4.30
N ALA A 38 25.18 -6.80 3.22
CA ALA A 38 25.68 -7.19 1.91
C ALA A 38 26.78 -6.23 1.42
N VAL A 39 26.56 -4.92 1.54
CA VAL A 39 27.55 -3.91 1.20
C VAL A 39 28.83 -4.05 2.04
N ALA A 40 28.70 -4.31 3.34
CA ALA A 40 29.87 -4.51 4.19
C ALA A 40 30.71 -5.72 3.78
N ASN A 41 30.04 -6.84 3.44
CA ASN A 41 30.73 -8.04 2.96
C ASN A 41 31.45 -7.80 1.61
N GLU A 42 30.81 -7.07 0.68
CA GLU A 42 31.39 -6.77 -0.64
C GLU A 42 32.57 -5.79 -0.57
N THR A 43 32.66 -5.00 0.48
CA THR A 43 33.70 -3.98 0.65
C THR A 43 34.83 -4.41 1.56
N ASP A 44 34.78 -5.61 2.14
CA ASP A 44 35.71 -6.07 3.20
C ASP A 44 35.89 -5.05 4.34
N ALA A 45 34.86 -4.23 4.57
CA ALA A 45 34.89 -3.21 5.60
C ALA A 45 34.52 -3.80 6.97
N TYR A 46 35.19 -3.30 8.01
CA TYR A 46 34.83 -3.63 9.38
C TYR A 46 33.40 -3.15 9.68
N PHE A 47 32.54 -4.06 10.10
CA PHE A 47 31.11 -3.77 10.25
C PHE A 47 30.67 -3.80 11.72
N VAL A 48 30.16 -2.67 12.20
CA VAL A 48 29.57 -2.55 13.55
C VAL A 48 28.09 -2.26 13.36
N SER A 49 27.23 -3.13 13.86
CA SER A 49 25.77 -2.98 13.85
C SER A 49 25.24 -2.74 15.26
N ILE A 50 24.39 -1.71 15.40
CA ILE A 50 23.80 -1.33 16.68
C ILE A 50 22.34 -1.00 16.45
N SER A 51 21.49 -1.40 17.39
CA SER A 51 20.10 -0.94 17.43
C SER A 51 19.98 0.33 18.29
N GLY A 52 19.15 1.29 17.86
CA GLY A 52 18.89 2.52 18.60
C GLY A 52 18.52 2.27 20.07
N PRO A 53 17.54 1.40 20.38
CA PRO A 53 17.21 1.03 21.75
C PRO A 53 18.38 0.49 22.60
N GLU A 54 19.33 -0.22 22.00
CA GLU A 54 20.51 -0.75 22.70
C GLU A 54 21.48 0.34 23.15
N ILE A 55 21.48 1.49 22.49
CA ILE A 55 22.30 2.64 22.88
C ILE A 55 21.75 3.29 24.14
N MET A 56 20.43 3.25 24.32
CA MET A 56 19.76 3.91 25.45
C MET A 56 20.04 3.17 26.78
N GLY A 57 21.02 3.65 27.51
CA GLY A 57 21.36 3.13 28.85
C GLY A 57 20.42 3.64 29.94
N LYS A 58 20.35 2.89 31.06
CA LYS A 58 19.57 3.27 32.25
C LYS A 58 20.27 4.35 33.10
N PHE A 59 21.58 4.47 32.99
CA PHE A 59 22.38 5.39 33.81
C PHE A 59 22.82 6.61 33.01
N TYR A 60 23.02 7.71 33.74
CA TYR A 60 23.44 9.00 33.19
C TYR A 60 24.82 8.91 32.55
N GLY A 61 24.95 9.32 31.27
CA GLY A 61 26.23 9.33 30.52
C GLY A 61 26.62 7.99 29.88
N GLU A 62 25.95 6.89 30.18
CA GLU A 62 26.24 5.56 29.63
C GLU A 62 26.02 5.52 28.09
N SER A 63 24.97 6.14 27.63
CA SER A 63 24.61 6.19 26.20
C SER A 63 25.63 6.96 25.37
N GLU A 64 26.11 8.11 25.86
CA GLU A 64 27.11 8.93 25.21
C GLU A 64 28.48 8.24 25.19
N GLU A 65 28.84 7.55 26.28
CA GLU A 65 30.09 6.78 26.33
C GLU A 65 30.07 5.59 25.37
N ARG A 66 28.95 4.89 25.28
CA ARG A 66 28.77 3.77 24.37
C ARG A 66 28.91 4.21 22.90
N LEU A 67 28.29 5.32 22.53
CA LEU A 67 28.47 5.90 21.17
C LEU A 67 29.95 6.24 20.91
N ARG A 68 30.64 6.89 21.85
CA ARG A 68 32.07 7.21 21.66
C ARG A 68 32.93 5.97 21.48
N LYS A 69 32.70 4.90 22.26
CA LYS A 69 33.42 3.63 22.13
C LYS A 69 33.26 3.05 20.73
N ILE A 70 32.03 3.01 20.19
CA ILE A 70 31.70 2.48 18.87
C ILE A 70 32.39 3.27 17.76
N PHE A 71 32.31 4.61 17.81
CA PHE A 71 32.96 5.44 16.79
C PHE A 71 34.50 5.36 16.86
N ASN A 72 35.07 5.21 18.03
CA ASN A 72 36.51 5.00 18.20
C ASN A 72 36.95 3.62 17.69
N GLU A 73 36.19 2.58 17.99
CA GLU A 73 36.42 1.23 17.48
C GLU A 73 36.39 1.20 15.94
N ALA A 74 35.37 1.82 15.32
CA ALA A 74 35.27 1.93 13.88
C ALA A 74 36.44 2.71 13.25
N LYS A 75 36.91 3.79 13.91
CA LYS A 75 38.10 4.54 13.45
C LYS A 75 39.37 3.70 13.47
N ASN A 76 39.55 2.87 14.51
CA ASN A 76 40.72 2.02 14.68
C ASN A 76 40.77 0.87 13.67
N HIS A 77 39.62 0.44 13.14
CA HIS A 77 39.47 -0.66 12.18
C HIS A 77 39.08 -0.17 10.77
N ALA A 78 39.43 1.07 10.41
CA ALA A 78 39.10 1.60 9.08
C ALA A 78 39.81 0.79 7.95
N PRO A 79 39.12 0.47 6.82
CA PRO A 79 37.81 0.97 6.41
C PRO A 79 36.65 0.31 7.19
N SER A 80 35.67 1.10 7.64
CA SER A 80 34.60 0.60 8.49
C SER A 80 33.23 1.21 8.17
N ILE A 81 32.19 0.45 8.48
CA ILE A 81 30.78 0.86 8.39
C ILE A 81 30.16 0.76 9.79
N ILE A 82 29.62 1.88 10.28
CA ILE A 82 28.78 1.90 11.47
C ILE A 82 27.33 1.88 11.01
N PHE A 83 26.61 0.84 11.34
CA PHE A 83 25.18 0.73 11.06
C PHE A 83 24.36 0.97 12.32
N ILE A 84 23.47 1.95 12.28
CA ILE A 84 22.56 2.29 13.38
C ILE A 84 21.15 1.98 12.91
N ASP A 85 20.59 0.88 13.40
CA ASP A 85 19.19 0.52 13.13
C ASP A 85 18.26 1.26 14.10
N GLU A 86 17.03 1.54 13.65
CA GLU A 86 16.04 2.28 14.42
C GLU A 86 16.60 3.60 15.01
N ILE A 87 17.30 4.38 14.16
CA ILE A 87 17.96 5.62 14.57
C ILE A 87 16.97 6.65 15.13
N ASP A 88 15.69 6.56 14.79
CA ASP A 88 14.61 7.38 15.34
C ASP A 88 14.40 7.17 16.84
N ALA A 89 14.76 6.01 17.39
CA ALA A 89 14.70 5.75 18.82
C ALA A 89 15.69 6.61 19.62
N ILE A 90 16.83 6.98 19.03
CA ILE A 90 17.88 7.76 19.71
C ILE A 90 17.93 9.23 19.29
N ALA A 91 17.30 9.57 18.19
CA ALA A 91 17.38 10.90 17.58
C ALA A 91 16.02 11.47 17.15
N PRO A 92 14.99 11.50 18.01
CA PRO A 92 13.70 12.08 17.69
C PRO A 92 13.77 13.60 17.58
N LYS A 93 12.78 14.21 16.91
CA LYS A 93 12.66 15.68 16.81
C LYS A 93 12.56 16.34 18.17
N ARG A 94 13.21 17.48 18.33
CA ARG A 94 13.24 18.27 19.58
C ARG A 94 11.86 18.79 20.00
N GLU A 95 10.96 19.01 19.03
CA GLU A 95 9.59 19.50 19.26
C GLU A 95 8.69 18.44 19.91
N ASP A 96 8.94 17.16 19.61
CA ASP A 96 8.20 16.02 20.16
C ASP A 96 8.71 15.60 21.57
N MET A 97 9.75 16.28 22.07
CA MET A 97 10.37 15.98 23.36
C MET A 97 9.78 16.86 24.46
N GLY A 98 8.82 16.34 25.23
CA GLY A 98 8.37 16.96 26.48
C GLY A 98 9.52 17.13 27.50
N GLY A 99 9.34 18.01 28.48
CA GLY A 99 10.40 18.49 29.42
C GLY A 99 11.23 17.45 30.18
N GLU A 100 10.85 16.18 30.18
CA GLU A 100 11.54 15.11 30.96
C GLU A 100 12.64 14.35 30.18
N LYS A 101 12.79 14.57 28.85
CA LYS A 101 13.70 13.77 28.00
C LYS A 101 15.06 14.44 27.74
N GLN A 102 15.75 14.87 28.82
CA GLN A 102 17.09 15.47 28.71
C GLN A 102 18.17 14.49 28.19
N VAL A 103 18.03 13.20 28.45
CA VAL A 103 18.98 12.17 28.00
C VAL A 103 18.98 12.07 26.46
N GLU A 104 17.82 11.99 25.83
CA GLU A 104 17.71 11.92 24.38
C GLU A 104 18.38 13.12 23.69
N LYS A 105 18.17 14.34 24.18
CA LYS A 105 18.82 15.57 23.65
C LYS A 105 20.34 15.50 23.66
N ARG A 106 20.92 14.85 24.65
CA ARG A 106 22.40 14.72 24.79
C ARG A 106 22.93 13.65 23.85
N VAL A 107 22.23 12.51 23.74
CA VAL A 107 22.58 11.44 22.80
C VAL A 107 22.58 11.98 21.37
N VAL A 108 21.55 12.74 20.98
CA VAL A 108 21.50 13.44 19.67
C VAL A 108 22.69 14.40 19.55
N GLY A 109 22.96 15.23 20.55
CA GLY A 109 24.09 16.15 20.53
C GLY A 109 25.44 15.45 20.42
N GLN A 110 25.62 14.31 21.11
CA GLN A 110 26.82 13.50 21.03
C GLN A 110 26.98 12.84 19.66
N LEU A 111 25.88 12.29 19.07
CA LEU A 111 25.89 11.71 17.73
C LEU A 111 26.28 12.75 16.68
N LEU A 112 25.69 13.94 16.75
CA LEU A 112 26.03 15.07 15.87
C LEU A 112 27.52 15.43 15.96
N ALA A 113 28.06 15.57 17.18
CA ALA A 113 29.47 15.89 17.42
C ALA A 113 30.42 14.79 16.89
N LEU A 114 30.03 13.51 17.04
CA LEU A 114 30.79 12.38 16.52
C LEU A 114 30.79 12.33 14.99
N MET A 115 29.67 12.60 14.34
CA MET A 115 29.57 12.67 12.88
C MET A 115 30.35 13.86 12.32
N ASP A 116 30.27 15.04 12.94
CA ASP A 116 31.04 16.21 12.54
C ASP A 116 32.56 15.97 12.71
N GLY A 117 32.95 15.21 13.74
CA GLY A 117 34.32 14.81 14.03
C GLY A 117 34.85 13.66 13.17
N LEU A 118 34.09 13.13 12.22
CA LEU A 118 34.60 12.22 11.20
C LEU A 118 35.36 13.04 10.16
N GLU A 119 36.65 12.69 9.95
CA GLU A 119 37.47 13.33 8.95
C GLU A 119 36.91 13.08 7.54
N SER A 120 37.01 14.08 6.65
CA SER A 120 36.57 13.97 5.26
C SER A 120 37.30 12.86 4.48
N ARG A 121 38.46 12.45 4.97
CA ARG A 121 39.31 11.38 4.43
C ARG A 121 39.18 10.07 5.20
N GLY A 122 38.37 10.06 6.27
CA GLY A 122 38.17 8.87 7.10
C GLY A 122 37.42 7.79 6.31
N LYS A 123 37.99 6.60 6.30
CA LYS A 123 37.37 5.40 5.71
C LYS A 123 36.24 4.86 6.61
N VAL A 124 35.50 5.75 7.25
CA VAL A 124 34.36 5.42 8.15
C VAL A 124 33.10 6.01 7.57
N ILE A 125 32.12 5.17 7.29
CA ILE A 125 30.80 5.59 6.81
C ILE A 125 29.76 5.20 7.87
N VAL A 126 28.88 6.14 8.20
CA VAL A 126 27.75 5.90 9.11
C VAL A 126 26.50 5.65 8.29
N ILE A 127 25.82 4.55 8.52
CA ILE A 127 24.57 4.22 7.88
C ILE A 127 23.48 4.18 8.95
N GLY A 128 22.48 5.05 8.82
CA GLY A 128 21.28 5.01 9.66
C GLY A 128 20.13 4.32 8.94
N ALA A 129 19.31 3.55 9.67
CA ALA A 129 18.06 3.03 9.17
C ALA A 129 16.89 3.49 10.05
N THR A 130 15.78 3.86 9.42
CA THR A 130 14.55 4.24 10.12
C THR A 130 13.33 3.84 9.31
N ASN A 131 12.25 3.52 10.00
CA ASN A 131 10.95 3.33 9.37
C ASN A 131 10.22 4.67 9.18
N ILE A 132 10.56 5.69 9.99
CA ILE A 132 9.84 6.98 10.04
C ILE A 132 10.84 8.16 9.93
N PRO A 133 11.30 8.52 8.72
CA PRO A 133 12.35 9.53 8.53
C PRO A 133 11.95 10.93 9.03
N ASN A 134 10.64 11.20 9.11
CA ASN A 134 10.14 12.51 9.55
C ASN A 134 10.16 12.72 11.07
N THR A 135 10.43 11.69 11.86
CA THR A 135 10.61 11.80 13.32
C THR A 135 12.03 12.14 13.72
N LEU A 136 12.99 12.02 12.79
CA LEU A 136 14.39 12.34 13.05
C LEU A 136 14.63 13.86 13.23
N ASP A 137 15.58 14.20 14.10
CA ASP A 137 16.06 15.57 14.25
C ASP A 137 16.60 16.09 12.91
N PRO A 138 16.08 17.22 12.36
CA PRO A 138 16.52 17.78 11.10
C PRO A 138 18.01 18.10 11.03
N ALA A 139 18.67 18.29 12.18
CA ALA A 139 20.09 18.53 12.24
C ALA A 139 20.94 17.33 11.77
N LEU A 140 20.43 16.10 11.86
CA LEU A 140 21.10 14.91 11.34
C LEU A 140 21.05 14.83 9.80
N ARG A 141 20.04 15.44 9.18
CA ARG A 141 19.80 15.41 7.73
C ARG A 141 20.48 16.57 7.00
N ARG A 142 21.39 17.28 7.66
CA ARG A 142 22.16 18.38 7.06
C ARG A 142 23.41 17.85 6.34
N PRO A 143 23.87 18.55 5.27
CA PRO A 143 25.15 18.24 4.61
C PRO A 143 26.29 18.05 5.61
N GLY A 144 27.14 17.06 5.37
CA GLY A 144 28.25 16.67 6.24
C GLY A 144 27.89 15.63 7.31
N ARG A 145 26.62 15.17 7.37
CA ARG A 145 26.12 14.14 8.27
C ARG A 145 25.44 13.03 7.46
N PHE A 146 24.10 12.89 7.50
CA PHE A 146 23.39 12.01 6.57
C PHE A 146 23.13 12.76 5.26
N ASP A 147 24.16 12.81 4.41
CA ASP A 147 24.14 13.54 3.14
C ASP A 147 23.25 12.90 2.08
N ARG A 148 23.00 11.61 2.21
CA ARG A 148 22.23 10.83 1.25
C ARG A 148 21.10 10.10 1.95
N GLU A 149 19.91 10.26 1.39
CA GLU A 149 18.72 9.54 1.83
C GLU A 149 18.31 8.57 0.72
N ILE A 150 18.16 7.30 1.09
CA ILE A 150 17.80 6.22 0.15
C ILE A 150 16.51 5.59 0.63
N SER A 151 15.48 5.70 -0.18
CA SER A 151 14.22 5.00 0.05
C SER A 151 14.32 3.53 -0.34
N VAL A 152 13.88 2.65 0.57
CA VAL A 152 13.70 1.21 0.29
C VAL A 152 12.20 0.95 0.25
N PRO A 153 11.58 0.97 -0.93
CA PRO A 153 10.14 0.82 -1.07
C PRO A 153 9.70 -0.64 -0.84
N ILE A 154 8.38 -0.84 -0.78
CA ILE A 154 7.78 -2.17 -0.86
C ILE A 154 8.10 -2.76 -2.24
N PRO A 155 8.46 -4.06 -2.33
CA PRO A 155 8.83 -4.66 -3.60
C PRO A 155 7.64 -4.71 -4.57
N ASP A 156 7.90 -4.38 -5.82
CA ASP A 156 6.98 -4.58 -6.95
C ASP A 156 6.84 -6.10 -7.26
N LYS A 157 6.00 -6.46 -8.23
CA LYS A 157 5.81 -7.87 -8.65
C LYS A 157 7.13 -8.56 -8.98
N LYS A 158 8.03 -7.88 -9.73
CA LYS A 158 9.32 -8.41 -10.13
C LYS A 158 10.25 -8.60 -8.93
N GLY A 159 10.27 -7.63 -8.02
CA GLY A 159 11.02 -7.71 -6.76
C GLY A 159 10.51 -8.85 -5.87
N ARG A 160 9.19 -9.02 -5.74
CA ARG A 160 8.62 -10.14 -4.98
C ARG A 160 8.99 -11.50 -5.58
N HIS A 161 8.96 -11.63 -6.90
CA HIS A 161 9.41 -12.84 -7.58
C HIS A 161 10.87 -13.17 -7.24
N GLN A 162 11.77 -12.19 -7.35
CA GLN A 162 13.19 -12.37 -7.02
C GLN A 162 13.41 -12.73 -5.54
N ILE A 163 12.65 -12.12 -4.63
CA ILE A 163 12.73 -12.42 -3.20
C ILE A 163 12.24 -13.84 -2.93
N LEU A 164 11.14 -14.28 -3.55
CA LEU A 164 10.65 -15.66 -3.46
C LEU A 164 11.69 -16.65 -3.98
N GLU A 165 12.34 -16.38 -5.13
CA GLU A 165 13.43 -17.23 -5.65
C GLU A 165 14.56 -17.40 -4.63
N ILE A 166 14.93 -16.33 -3.91
CA ILE A 166 15.99 -16.38 -2.90
C ILE A 166 15.56 -17.25 -1.72
N HIS A 167 14.36 -17.03 -1.17
CA HIS A 167 13.91 -17.73 0.03
C HIS A 167 13.44 -19.18 -0.23
N THR A 168 13.15 -19.53 -1.48
CA THR A 168 12.78 -20.92 -1.85
C THR A 168 13.96 -21.73 -2.40
N ARG A 169 15.14 -21.13 -2.60
CA ARG A 169 16.31 -21.81 -3.22
C ARG A 169 16.72 -23.12 -2.54
N GLY A 170 16.52 -23.25 -1.23
CA GLY A 170 16.82 -24.45 -0.45
C GLY A 170 15.63 -25.34 -0.15
N ILE A 171 14.44 -25.01 -0.66
CA ILE A 171 13.19 -25.73 -0.40
C ILE A 171 12.89 -26.65 -1.59
N PRO A 172 12.64 -27.96 -1.38
CA PRO A 172 12.21 -28.83 -2.47
C PRO A 172 10.78 -28.47 -2.88
N LEU A 173 10.67 -27.77 -4.02
CA LEU A 173 9.38 -27.35 -4.57
C LEU A 173 8.81 -28.44 -5.50
N ALA A 174 7.52 -28.71 -5.37
CA ALA A 174 6.79 -29.55 -6.30
C ALA A 174 6.62 -28.85 -7.67
N SER A 175 6.39 -29.62 -8.71
CA SER A 175 6.28 -29.11 -10.09
C SER A 175 5.07 -28.20 -10.35
N ASP A 176 4.10 -28.15 -9.44
CA ASP A 176 2.90 -27.32 -9.50
C ASP A 176 3.12 -25.90 -8.96
N VAL A 177 4.28 -25.62 -8.33
CA VAL A 177 4.57 -24.33 -7.72
C VAL A 177 5.02 -23.33 -8.79
N SER A 178 4.23 -22.27 -8.94
CA SER A 178 4.58 -21.11 -9.78
C SER A 178 4.94 -19.91 -8.91
N LEU A 179 6.23 -19.56 -8.85
CA LEU A 179 6.70 -18.36 -8.14
C LEU A 179 6.15 -17.07 -8.75
N GLU A 180 5.88 -17.07 -10.06
CA GLU A 180 5.28 -15.93 -10.73
C GLU A 180 3.83 -15.70 -10.23
N ARG A 181 3.04 -16.78 -10.12
CA ARG A 181 1.69 -16.71 -9.55
C ARG A 181 1.72 -16.30 -8.07
N LEU A 182 2.70 -16.78 -7.29
CA LEU A 182 2.88 -16.36 -5.91
C LEU A 182 3.21 -14.87 -5.83
N ALA A 183 4.08 -14.36 -6.70
CA ALA A 183 4.38 -12.94 -6.78
C ALA A 183 3.16 -12.09 -7.17
N ASP A 184 2.23 -12.63 -7.99
CA ASP A 184 0.97 -11.95 -8.33
C ASP A 184 0.05 -11.81 -7.11
N ILE A 185 -0.13 -12.87 -6.33
CA ILE A 185 -1.10 -12.87 -5.23
C ILE A 185 -0.56 -12.29 -3.92
N THR A 186 0.75 -12.03 -3.80
CA THR A 186 1.39 -11.47 -2.59
C THR A 186 1.53 -9.96 -2.63
N HIS A 187 0.49 -9.24 -3.08
CA HIS A 187 0.50 -7.77 -3.06
C HIS A 187 0.72 -7.23 -1.63
N GLY A 188 1.54 -6.19 -1.51
CA GLY A 188 1.81 -5.55 -0.21
C GLY A 188 2.71 -6.35 0.73
N PHE A 189 3.21 -7.52 0.33
CA PHE A 189 4.19 -8.29 1.09
C PHE A 189 5.57 -7.64 0.97
N VAL A 190 6.25 -7.48 2.09
CA VAL A 190 7.67 -7.08 2.14
C VAL A 190 8.56 -8.33 2.19
N GLY A 191 9.89 -8.11 2.14
CA GLY A 191 10.84 -9.22 2.13
C GLY A 191 10.67 -10.18 3.31
N ALA A 192 10.44 -9.66 4.51
CA ALA A 192 10.21 -10.47 5.71
C ALA A 192 8.91 -11.30 5.66
N ASP A 193 7.86 -10.77 5.01
CA ASP A 193 6.60 -11.51 4.85
C ASP A 193 6.77 -12.66 3.86
N LEU A 194 7.50 -12.43 2.77
CA LEU A 194 7.79 -13.45 1.75
C LEU A 194 8.69 -14.57 2.31
N GLU A 195 9.64 -14.22 3.18
CA GLU A 195 10.43 -15.19 3.95
C GLU A 195 9.53 -16.01 4.89
N ALA A 196 8.65 -15.33 5.63
CA ALA A 196 7.69 -15.99 6.51
C ALA A 196 6.75 -16.92 5.74
N LEU A 197 6.27 -16.49 4.56
CA LEU A 197 5.43 -17.27 3.66
C LEU A 197 6.15 -18.55 3.21
N ALA A 198 7.39 -18.46 2.74
CA ALA A 198 8.18 -19.61 2.31
C ALA A 198 8.42 -20.58 3.46
N ARG A 199 8.73 -20.07 4.66
CA ARG A 199 8.92 -20.86 5.87
C ARG A 199 7.63 -21.54 6.30
N GLU A 200 6.50 -20.85 6.32
CA GLU A 200 5.22 -21.42 6.75
C GLU A 200 4.69 -22.44 5.74
N ALA A 201 4.91 -22.25 4.44
CA ALA A 201 4.60 -23.25 3.43
C ALA A 201 5.41 -24.54 3.64
N ALA A 202 6.69 -24.43 3.96
CA ALA A 202 7.53 -25.57 4.31
C ALA A 202 7.06 -26.25 5.60
N MET A 203 6.64 -25.48 6.61
CA MET A 203 6.05 -26.01 7.85
C MET A 203 4.72 -26.71 7.61
N SER A 204 3.86 -26.19 6.72
CA SER A 204 2.61 -26.86 6.30
C SER A 204 2.90 -28.23 5.66
N ALA A 205 3.90 -28.30 4.76
CA ALA A 205 4.33 -29.57 4.18
C ALA A 205 4.83 -30.55 5.24
N LEU A 206 5.63 -30.08 6.21
CA LEU A 206 6.12 -30.89 7.32
C LEU A 206 4.97 -31.39 8.19
N ARG A 207 4.00 -30.55 8.56
CA ARG A 207 2.82 -30.95 9.35
C ARG A 207 2.02 -32.09 8.72
N LYS A 208 1.95 -32.15 7.38
CA LYS A 208 1.27 -33.27 6.66
C LYS A 208 2.00 -34.61 6.76
N ILE A 209 3.29 -34.59 7.02
CA ILE A 209 4.12 -35.83 7.15
C ILE A 209 4.27 -36.25 8.61
N LEU A 210 4.20 -35.35 9.58
CA LEU A 210 4.31 -35.66 11.01
C LEU A 210 3.50 -36.88 11.48
N PRO A 211 2.23 -37.09 11.07
CA PRO A 211 1.47 -38.27 11.48
C PRO A 211 2.02 -39.58 10.94
N LYS A 212 2.89 -39.53 9.92
CA LYS A 212 3.52 -40.75 9.31
C LYS A 212 4.88 -41.06 9.92
N ILE A 213 5.40 -40.17 10.78
CA ILE A 213 6.69 -40.34 11.45
C ILE A 213 6.47 -41.08 12.75
N ASN A 214 7.13 -42.24 12.90
CA ASN A 214 7.18 -42.94 14.18
C ASN A 214 8.30 -42.33 15.03
N PHE A 215 7.95 -41.55 16.05
CA PHE A 215 8.89 -40.86 16.96
C PHE A 215 9.67 -41.83 17.87
N GLU A 216 9.33 -43.13 17.90
CA GLU A 216 10.10 -44.14 18.64
C GLU A 216 11.34 -44.59 17.86
N MET A 217 11.42 -44.29 16.56
CA MET A 217 12.60 -44.59 15.74
C MET A 217 13.66 -43.48 15.91
N ALA A 218 14.92 -43.88 16.10
CA ALA A 218 16.04 -42.93 16.24
C ALA A 218 16.34 -42.13 14.96
N GLU A 219 15.90 -42.61 13.79
CA GLU A 219 16.12 -41.97 12.49
C GLU A 219 14.82 -41.94 11.67
N ILE A 220 14.57 -40.83 10.99
CA ILE A 220 13.45 -40.69 10.05
C ILE A 220 13.80 -41.47 8.77
N PRO A 221 12.90 -42.35 8.24
CA PRO A 221 13.16 -43.08 7.01
C PRO A 221 13.49 -42.15 5.84
N TYR A 222 14.58 -42.42 5.15
CA TYR A 222 15.07 -41.60 4.03
C TYR A 222 14.03 -41.41 2.91
N GLU A 223 13.17 -42.40 2.69
CA GLU A 223 12.08 -42.34 1.70
C GLU A 223 11.04 -41.28 2.03
N LEU A 224 10.75 -41.06 3.32
CA LEU A 224 9.84 -39.97 3.74
C LEU A 224 10.46 -38.59 3.51
N LEU A 225 11.78 -38.46 3.71
CA LEU A 225 12.50 -37.22 3.44
C LEU A 225 12.63 -36.92 1.94
N LYS A 226 12.83 -37.98 1.13
CA LYS A 226 12.96 -37.84 -0.32
C LYS A 226 11.66 -37.37 -1.00
N ASN A 227 10.51 -37.72 -0.45
CA ASN A 227 9.19 -37.38 -0.96
C ASN A 227 8.61 -36.08 -0.30
N LEU A 228 9.41 -35.40 0.51
CA LEU A 228 9.01 -34.12 1.11
C LEU A 228 9.18 -33.00 0.09
N GLU A 229 8.08 -32.61 -0.53
CA GLU A 229 8.01 -31.48 -1.46
C GLU A 229 6.96 -30.48 -0.98
N VAL A 230 7.21 -29.21 -1.22
CA VAL A 230 6.27 -28.13 -0.91
C VAL A 230 5.45 -27.84 -2.15
N SER A 231 4.15 -28.09 -2.09
CA SER A 231 3.20 -27.87 -3.19
C SER A 231 2.61 -26.46 -3.17
N MET A 232 1.94 -26.07 -4.26
CA MET A 232 1.20 -24.81 -4.34
C MET A 232 0.12 -24.70 -3.26
N ASP A 233 -0.53 -25.82 -2.89
CA ASP A 233 -1.53 -25.87 -1.81
C ASP A 233 -0.94 -25.47 -0.46
N ASN A 234 0.32 -25.86 -0.17
CA ASN A 234 0.99 -25.45 1.06
C ASN A 234 1.21 -23.94 1.12
N PHE A 235 1.58 -23.32 0.00
CA PHE A 235 1.68 -21.87 -0.09
C PHE A 235 0.31 -21.19 0.07
N MET A 236 -0.75 -21.74 -0.49
CA MET A 236 -2.11 -21.20 -0.34
C MET A 236 -2.64 -21.33 1.09
N GLU A 237 -2.26 -22.39 1.83
CA GLU A 237 -2.53 -22.53 3.26
C GLU A 237 -1.75 -21.47 4.06
N ALA A 238 -0.45 -21.33 3.79
CA ALA A 238 0.43 -20.36 4.45
C ALA A 238 -0.03 -18.90 4.23
N LEU A 239 -0.55 -18.56 3.05
CA LEU A 239 -1.11 -17.23 2.74
C LEU A 239 -2.30 -16.85 3.64
N LYS A 240 -3.00 -17.82 4.25
CA LYS A 240 -4.09 -17.53 5.19
C LYS A 240 -3.57 -17.15 6.58
N GLU A 241 -2.35 -17.58 6.92
CA GLU A 241 -1.73 -17.34 8.23
C GLU A 241 -0.80 -16.13 8.22
N VAL A 242 -0.16 -15.83 7.07
CA VAL A 242 0.79 -14.71 6.93
C VAL A 242 0.09 -13.48 6.40
N GLU A 243 -0.10 -12.49 7.27
CA GLU A 243 -0.66 -11.19 6.88
C GLU A 243 0.45 -10.23 6.44
N PRO A 244 0.25 -9.46 5.34
CA PRO A 244 1.25 -8.52 4.85
C PRO A 244 1.51 -7.37 5.85
N SER A 245 2.77 -7.18 6.22
CA SER A 245 3.21 -6.15 7.18
C SER A 245 2.93 -4.74 6.69
N ALA A 246 3.03 -4.50 5.38
CA ALA A 246 2.73 -3.20 4.80
C ALA A 246 1.26 -2.79 4.99
N ILE A 247 0.33 -3.74 5.04
CA ILE A 247 -1.09 -3.48 5.28
C ILE A 247 -1.33 -3.02 6.73
N ARG A 248 -0.57 -3.53 7.70
CA ARG A 248 -0.71 -3.14 9.12
C ARG A 248 -0.29 -1.69 9.38
N GLU A 249 0.74 -1.19 8.70
CA GLU A 249 1.26 0.16 8.91
C GLU A 249 0.68 1.20 7.93
N VAL A 250 0.37 0.77 6.72
CA VAL A 250 -0.27 1.58 5.68
C VAL A 250 -1.58 0.86 5.36
N PHE A 251 -2.73 1.53 5.46
CA PHE A 251 -4.04 0.98 5.10
C PHE A 251 -4.09 0.70 3.58
N VAL A 252 -3.32 -0.29 3.12
CA VAL A 252 -3.33 -0.75 1.73
C VAL A 252 -4.41 -1.81 1.62
N GLU A 253 -5.45 -1.52 0.86
CA GLU A 253 -6.44 -2.53 0.48
C GLU A 253 -5.90 -3.35 -0.69
N ILE A 254 -6.16 -4.65 -0.70
CA ILE A 254 -5.98 -5.51 -1.87
C ILE A 254 -7.36 -5.73 -2.45
N PRO A 255 -7.74 -5.02 -3.51
CA PRO A 255 -9.06 -5.20 -4.10
C PRO A 255 -9.13 -6.55 -4.83
N ASP A 256 -10.14 -7.35 -4.49
CA ASP A 256 -10.45 -8.60 -5.20
C ASP A 256 -11.61 -8.38 -6.20
N VAL A 257 -11.54 -7.28 -6.94
CA VAL A 257 -12.55 -6.87 -7.93
C VAL A 257 -11.88 -6.83 -9.30
N LYS A 258 -12.39 -7.59 -10.24
CA LYS A 258 -11.89 -7.64 -11.62
C LYS A 258 -12.73 -6.74 -12.55
N TRP A 259 -12.17 -6.41 -13.73
CA TRP A 259 -12.94 -5.71 -14.77
C TRP A 259 -14.23 -6.42 -15.16
N GLU A 260 -14.25 -7.77 -15.11
CA GLU A 260 -15.43 -8.59 -15.39
C GLU A 260 -16.56 -8.39 -14.36
N ASP A 261 -16.25 -7.91 -13.17
CA ASP A 261 -17.21 -7.64 -12.09
C ASP A 261 -17.80 -6.22 -12.17
N VAL A 262 -17.33 -5.42 -13.14
CA VAL A 262 -17.85 -4.07 -13.43
C VAL A 262 -18.60 -4.09 -14.75
N GLY A 263 -19.93 -3.95 -14.69
CA GLY A 263 -20.78 -3.93 -15.87
C GLY A 263 -20.74 -2.59 -16.60
N GLY A 264 -20.41 -2.60 -17.91
CA GLY A 264 -20.38 -1.42 -18.76
C GLY A 264 -19.13 -0.56 -18.61
N TYR A 265 -19.23 0.69 -19.08
CA TYR A 265 -18.17 1.71 -19.02
C TYR A 265 -16.89 1.35 -19.80
N GLU A 266 -16.98 0.64 -20.91
CA GLU A 266 -15.83 0.11 -21.66
C GLU A 266 -14.87 1.24 -22.10
N GLU A 267 -15.40 2.37 -22.57
CA GLU A 267 -14.58 3.54 -22.95
C GLU A 267 -13.84 4.14 -21.74
N ILE A 268 -14.52 4.19 -20.57
CA ILE A 268 -13.92 4.71 -19.35
C ILE A 268 -12.87 3.73 -18.80
N LYS A 269 -13.12 2.42 -18.85
CA LYS A 269 -12.16 1.38 -18.48
C LYS A 269 -10.90 1.49 -19.31
N GLN A 270 -11.04 1.62 -20.64
CA GLN A 270 -9.90 1.78 -21.54
C GLN A 270 -9.13 3.07 -21.23
N ALA A 271 -9.81 4.19 -21.09
CA ALA A 271 -9.16 5.47 -20.77
C ALA A 271 -8.45 5.45 -19.42
N LEU A 272 -9.01 4.77 -18.42
CA LEU A 272 -8.36 4.56 -17.12
C LEU A 272 -7.13 3.65 -17.22
N GLU A 273 -7.20 2.61 -18.04
CA GLU A 273 -6.07 1.73 -18.32
C GLU A 273 -4.91 2.50 -18.99
N GLU A 274 -5.22 3.31 -19.99
CA GLU A 274 -4.26 4.20 -20.65
C GLU A 274 -3.63 5.21 -19.71
N ALA A 275 -4.42 5.79 -18.81
CA ALA A 275 -3.98 6.82 -17.88
C ALA A 275 -3.16 6.28 -16.70
N VAL A 276 -3.45 5.06 -16.23
CA VAL A 276 -2.87 4.50 -14.99
C VAL A 276 -1.90 3.35 -15.28
N VAL A 277 -2.34 2.38 -16.11
CA VAL A 277 -1.57 1.15 -16.33
C VAL A 277 -0.41 1.37 -17.30
N TRP A 278 -0.65 2.11 -18.39
CA TRP A 278 0.39 2.32 -19.41
C TRP A 278 1.62 3.08 -18.88
N PRO A 279 1.50 4.17 -18.09
CA PRO A 279 2.66 4.84 -17.52
C PRO A 279 3.53 3.92 -16.64
N LEU A 280 2.90 2.94 -15.98
CA LEU A 280 3.60 1.99 -15.13
C LEU A 280 4.25 0.85 -15.93
N LYS A 281 3.54 0.32 -16.95
CA LYS A 281 4.05 -0.77 -17.80
C LYS A 281 5.07 -0.31 -18.84
N TYR A 282 4.93 0.89 -19.36
CA TYR A 282 5.69 1.43 -20.48
C TYR A 282 6.43 2.73 -20.12
N ALA A 283 6.97 2.82 -18.92
CA ALA A 283 7.67 4.01 -18.41
C ALA A 283 8.75 4.53 -19.39
N ASP A 284 9.50 3.62 -20.03
CA ASP A 284 10.52 3.96 -21.02
C ASP A 284 9.97 4.71 -22.26
N LEU A 285 8.72 4.42 -22.66
CA LEU A 285 8.07 5.11 -23.78
C LEU A 285 7.66 6.52 -23.38
N TYR A 286 7.17 6.69 -22.15
CA TYR A 286 6.82 8.01 -21.60
C TYR A 286 8.06 8.90 -21.46
N GLU A 287 9.19 8.36 -21.01
CA GLU A 287 10.47 9.10 -20.95
C GLU A 287 10.97 9.49 -22.35
N LYS A 288 10.93 8.58 -23.32
CA LYS A 288 11.36 8.86 -24.70
C LYS A 288 10.52 9.92 -25.41
N THR A 289 9.22 9.97 -25.08
CA THR A 289 8.30 10.96 -25.68
C THR A 289 8.18 12.23 -24.85
N ALA A 290 8.89 12.34 -23.73
CA ALA A 290 8.76 13.41 -22.75
C ALA A 290 7.29 13.69 -22.33
N THR A 291 6.47 12.63 -22.28
CA THR A 291 5.05 12.71 -21.91
C THR A 291 4.91 12.49 -20.42
N THR A 292 4.25 13.40 -19.74
CA THR A 292 3.94 13.27 -18.31
C THR A 292 2.60 12.56 -18.11
N PRO A 293 2.52 11.51 -17.28
CA PRO A 293 1.25 10.89 -16.93
C PRO A 293 0.36 11.85 -16.15
N PRO A 294 -0.98 11.65 -16.18
CA PRO A 294 -1.90 12.45 -15.39
C PRO A 294 -1.63 12.25 -13.89
N LYS A 295 -1.67 13.33 -13.12
CA LYS A 295 -1.44 13.30 -11.67
C LYS A 295 -2.68 12.86 -10.91
N GLY A 296 -3.85 13.28 -11.39
CA GLY A 296 -5.12 13.01 -10.76
C GLY A 296 -6.24 12.72 -11.74
N ILE A 297 -7.13 11.84 -11.32
CA ILE A 297 -8.31 11.41 -12.08
C ILE A 297 -9.51 11.54 -11.16
N MET A 298 -10.60 12.13 -11.64
CA MET A 298 -11.85 12.26 -10.89
C MET A 298 -12.98 11.51 -11.54
N LEU A 299 -13.60 10.62 -10.77
CA LEU A 299 -14.82 9.91 -11.12
C LEU A 299 -16.03 10.63 -10.52
N TYR A 300 -16.99 11.02 -11.33
CA TYR A 300 -18.19 11.68 -10.83
C TYR A 300 -19.46 11.08 -11.42
N GLY A 301 -20.59 11.26 -10.75
CA GLY A 301 -21.88 10.73 -11.19
C GLY A 301 -22.79 10.40 -10.01
N LYS A 302 -24.01 9.91 -10.31
CA LYS A 302 -25.00 9.60 -9.28
C LYS A 302 -24.46 8.60 -8.25
N PRO A 303 -24.94 8.65 -6.98
CA PRO A 303 -24.59 7.62 -6.00
C PRO A 303 -25.04 6.23 -6.49
N GLY A 304 -24.21 5.20 -6.22
CA GLY A 304 -24.53 3.83 -6.60
C GLY A 304 -24.21 3.44 -8.05
N THR A 305 -23.55 4.30 -8.84
CA THR A 305 -23.10 3.99 -10.23
C THR A 305 -21.83 3.13 -10.28
N GLY A 306 -21.21 2.81 -9.15
CA GLY A 306 -20.05 1.91 -9.09
C GLY A 306 -18.68 2.59 -9.11
N LYS A 307 -18.57 3.90 -8.80
CA LYS A 307 -17.29 4.65 -8.78
C LYS A 307 -16.20 3.96 -7.96
N THR A 308 -16.51 3.60 -6.72
CA THR A 308 -15.59 2.90 -5.81
C THR A 308 -15.24 1.50 -6.33
N TYR A 309 -16.20 0.81 -6.97
CA TYR A 309 -16.01 -0.50 -7.57
C TYR A 309 -15.06 -0.46 -8.77
N LEU A 310 -15.24 0.55 -9.64
CA LEU A 310 -14.37 0.81 -10.79
C LEU A 310 -12.94 1.13 -10.35
N ALA A 311 -12.77 1.94 -9.30
CA ALA A 311 -11.45 2.25 -8.73
C ALA A 311 -10.75 1.00 -8.20
N LYS A 312 -11.48 0.11 -7.53
CA LYS A 312 -10.95 -1.16 -7.02
C LYS A 312 -10.57 -2.11 -8.16
N ALA A 313 -11.38 -2.20 -9.21
CA ALA A 313 -11.08 -3.02 -10.38
C ALA A 313 -9.82 -2.52 -11.10
N LEU A 314 -9.68 -1.21 -11.29
CA LEU A 314 -8.49 -0.60 -11.86
C LEU A 314 -7.21 -0.95 -11.06
N ALA A 315 -7.28 -0.89 -9.73
CA ALA A 315 -6.14 -1.23 -8.88
C ALA A 315 -5.77 -2.72 -8.99
N HIS A 316 -6.75 -3.60 -9.06
CA HIS A 316 -6.54 -5.04 -9.27
C HIS A 316 -5.82 -5.31 -10.60
N GLU A 317 -6.32 -4.76 -11.70
CA GLU A 317 -5.78 -4.97 -13.04
C GLU A 317 -4.40 -4.33 -13.25
N SER A 318 -4.16 -3.19 -12.61
CA SER A 318 -2.86 -2.53 -12.68
C SER A 318 -1.78 -3.21 -11.84
N GLY A 319 -2.17 -4.03 -10.85
CA GLY A 319 -1.25 -4.72 -9.94
C GLY A 319 -0.48 -3.78 -9.01
N VAL A 320 -0.99 -2.56 -8.79
CA VAL A 320 -0.40 -1.55 -7.92
C VAL A 320 -1.07 -1.54 -6.54
N ASN A 321 -0.38 -0.97 -5.57
CA ASN A 321 -0.94 -0.79 -4.24
C ASN A 321 -2.14 0.16 -4.27
N PHE A 322 -3.15 -0.10 -3.44
CA PHE A 322 -4.38 0.69 -3.37
C PHE A 322 -4.62 1.19 -1.96
N ILE A 323 -4.62 2.50 -1.78
CA ILE A 323 -4.95 3.15 -0.52
C ILE A 323 -6.32 3.81 -0.68
N SER A 324 -7.31 3.37 0.09
CA SER A 324 -8.66 3.92 0.06
C SER A 324 -8.95 4.71 1.34
N VAL A 325 -9.40 5.94 1.16
CA VAL A 325 -9.78 6.83 2.27
C VAL A 325 -11.09 7.53 1.92
N LYS A 326 -11.96 7.67 2.90
CA LYS A 326 -13.16 8.50 2.74
C LYS A 326 -12.87 9.94 3.18
N GLY A 327 -13.34 10.91 2.41
CA GLY A 327 -13.15 12.33 2.71
C GLY A 327 -13.47 12.71 4.16
N PRO A 328 -14.63 12.32 4.73
CA PRO A 328 -14.96 12.62 6.13
C PRO A 328 -13.93 12.12 7.16
N GLN A 329 -13.19 11.06 6.86
CA GLN A 329 -12.18 10.49 7.79
C GLN A 329 -10.95 11.41 7.95
N LEU A 330 -10.71 12.31 6.99
CA LEU A 330 -9.60 13.25 7.01
C LEU A 330 -9.95 14.55 7.74
N ILE A 331 -11.21 14.76 8.09
CA ILE A 331 -11.67 15.95 8.82
C ILE A 331 -11.72 15.62 10.30
N ASN A 332 -10.81 16.21 11.06
CA ASN A 332 -10.80 16.12 12.52
C ASN A 332 -11.28 17.42 13.17
N LYS A 333 -11.90 17.31 14.36
CA LYS A 333 -12.38 18.49 15.12
C LYS A 333 -11.22 19.32 15.72
N TYR A 334 -10.02 18.76 15.82
CA TYR A 334 -8.87 19.43 16.41
C TYR A 334 -8.03 20.17 15.36
N MET A 335 -7.61 21.39 15.71
CA MET A 335 -6.88 22.28 14.83
C MET A 335 -5.50 21.70 14.48
N GLY A 336 -5.16 21.63 13.19
CA GLY A 336 -3.87 21.11 12.68
C GLY A 336 -3.81 19.59 12.45
N GLU A 337 -4.74 18.80 13.01
CA GLU A 337 -4.75 17.34 12.82
C GLU A 337 -5.20 16.94 11.42
N SER A 338 -6.12 17.69 10.82
CA SER A 338 -6.61 17.42 9.46
C SER A 338 -5.56 17.66 8.38
N GLU A 339 -4.78 18.75 8.48
CA GLU A 339 -3.66 19.01 7.58
C GLU A 339 -2.54 17.96 7.74
N ARG A 340 -2.30 17.53 9.00
CA ARG A 340 -1.35 16.46 9.29
C ARG A 340 -1.83 15.14 8.68
N ALA A 341 -3.12 14.81 8.78
CA ALA A 341 -3.70 13.60 8.19
C ALA A 341 -3.52 13.57 6.65
N VAL A 342 -3.74 14.70 5.97
CA VAL A 342 -3.51 14.80 4.51
C VAL A 342 -2.02 14.57 4.18
N ARG A 343 -1.10 15.24 4.87
CA ARG A 343 0.35 15.02 4.67
C ARG A 343 0.77 13.58 4.91
N GLU A 344 0.27 12.96 5.97
CA GLU A 344 0.55 11.56 6.30
C GLU A 344 0.01 10.61 5.23
N LEU A 345 -1.17 10.88 4.69
CA LEU A 345 -1.78 10.10 3.62
C LEU A 345 -0.91 10.11 2.35
N PHE A 346 -0.50 11.29 1.87
CA PHE A 346 0.37 11.40 0.71
C PHE A 346 1.77 10.83 0.97
N ARG A 347 2.30 11.00 2.19
CA ARG A 347 3.56 10.38 2.60
C ARG A 347 3.49 8.86 2.51
N LYS A 348 2.41 8.26 3.04
CA LYS A 348 2.18 6.82 2.98
C LYS A 348 2.05 6.33 1.53
N ALA A 349 1.32 7.07 0.69
CA ALA A 349 1.20 6.74 -0.73
C ALA A 349 2.56 6.71 -1.43
N ARG A 350 3.43 7.68 -1.14
CA ARG A 350 4.82 7.72 -1.64
C ARG A 350 5.67 6.54 -1.17
N GLN A 351 5.49 6.10 0.07
CA GLN A 351 6.26 4.98 0.65
C GLN A 351 5.94 3.64 0.01
N VAL A 352 4.71 3.47 -0.47
CA VAL A 352 4.23 2.23 -1.09
C VAL A 352 4.07 2.34 -2.60
N ALA A 353 4.67 3.34 -3.23
CA ALA A 353 4.63 3.48 -4.69
C ALA A 353 5.23 2.23 -5.38
N PRO A 354 4.68 1.77 -6.53
CA PRO A 354 3.57 2.38 -7.26
C PRO A 354 2.22 2.15 -6.57
N THR A 355 1.40 3.22 -6.47
CA THR A 355 0.13 3.16 -5.74
C THR A 355 -0.95 4.05 -6.35
N ILE A 356 -2.21 3.61 -6.22
CA ILE A 356 -3.39 4.44 -6.44
C ILE A 356 -3.88 4.91 -5.08
N LEU A 357 -3.87 6.23 -4.87
CA LEU A 357 -4.50 6.87 -3.72
C LEU A 357 -5.94 7.22 -4.08
N PHE A 358 -6.88 6.43 -3.58
CA PHE A 358 -8.31 6.64 -3.81
C PHE A 358 -8.97 7.41 -2.68
N ILE A 359 -9.64 8.50 -3.04
CA ILE A 359 -10.36 9.36 -2.09
C ILE A 359 -11.84 9.35 -2.46
N ASP A 360 -12.62 8.65 -1.67
CA ASP A 360 -14.09 8.61 -1.84
C ASP A 360 -14.75 9.79 -1.14
N GLU A 361 -15.85 10.29 -1.69
CA GLU A 361 -16.61 11.43 -1.15
C GLU A 361 -15.73 12.68 -0.96
N ILE A 362 -14.89 13.01 -1.95
CA ILE A 362 -13.96 14.14 -1.88
C ILE A 362 -14.68 15.49 -1.72
N ASP A 363 -15.95 15.59 -2.11
CA ASP A 363 -16.79 16.77 -1.91
C ASP A 363 -16.94 17.16 -0.44
N SER A 364 -16.79 16.22 0.48
CA SER A 364 -16.77 16.51 1.92
C SER A 364 -15.51 17.28 2.37
N LEU A 365 -14.39 17.09 1.68
CA LEU A 365 -13.10 17.73 1.98
C LEU A 365 -12.96 19.11 1.34
N THR A 366 -13.61 19.32 0.19
CA THR A 366 -13.30 20.40 -0.72
C THR A 366 -14.54 21.15 -1.22
N PRO A 367 -15.41 21.65 -0.31
CA PRO A 367 -16.57 22.43 -0.71
C PRO A 367 -16.13 23.77 -1.34
N LYS A 368 -16.94 24.28 -2.29
CA LYS A 368 -16.72 25.60 -2.89
C LYS A 368 -16.58 26.68 -1.82
N ARG A 369 -15.64 27.58 -2.01
CA ARG A 369 -15.29 28.69 -1.09
C ARG A 369 -16.42 29.70 -0.82
N SER A 370 -17.51 29.67 -1.61
CA SER A 370 -18.61 30.62 -1.56
C SER A 370 -19.71 30.27 -0.52
N THR A 371 -19.57 29.17 0.22
CA THR A 371 -20.54 28.82 1.24
C THR A 371 -20.19 29.58 2.52
N GLU A 372 -21.00 30.57 2.88
CA GLU A 372 -20.91 31.27 4.17
C GLU A 372 -20.91 30.24 5.30
N GLY A 373 -19.78 30.12 6.02
CA GLY A 373 -19.60 29.16 7.13
C GLY A 373 -18.62 28.02 6.87
N SER A 374 -17.87 27.99 5.75
CA SER A 374 -16.73 27.07 5.61
C SER A 374 -15.71 27.39 6.71
N SER A 375 -15.56 26.48 7.69
CA SER A 375 -14.62 26.70 8.78
C SER A 375 -13.21 26.87 8.25
N ASP A 376 -12.40 27.74 8.87
CA ASP A 376 -10.98 27.93 8.56
C ASP A 376 -10.21 26.61 8.43
N VAL A 377 -10.67 25.56 9.09
CA VAL A 377 -10.12 24.20 9.03
C VAL A 377 -10.24 23.61 7.63
N ILE A 378 -11.41 23.69 6.99
CA ILE A 378 -11.63 23.14 5.64
C ILE A 378 -10.76 23.84 4.61
N GLN A 379 -10.64 25.16 4.70
CA GLN A 379 -9.78 25.94 3.78
C GLN A 379 -8.30 25.54 3.90
N ARG A 380 -7.83 25.26 5.10
CA ARG A 380 -6.45 24.80 5.33
C ARG A 380 -6.25 23.39 4.79
N VAL A 381 -7.21 22.49 4.98
CA VAL A 381 -7.18 21.13 4.42
C VAL A 381 -7.11 21.18 2.90
N ILE A 382 -7.95 22.01 2.25
CA ILE A 382 -7.90 22.23 0.79
C ILE A 382 -6.52 22.75 0.39
N SER A 383 -5.99 23.75 1.08
CA SER A 383 -4.68 24.34 0.76
C SER A 383 -3.54 23.32 0.92
N GLN A 384 -3.59 22.49 1.97
CA GLN A 384 -2.62 21.41 2.17
C GLN A 384 -2.74 20.36 1.07
N PHE A 385 -3.98 19.97 0.72
CA PHE A 385 -4.23 19.01 -0.35
C PHE A 385 -3.69 19.50 -1.69
N LEU A 386 -3.94 20.76 -2.03
CA LEU A 386 -3.40 21.39 -3.24
C LEU A 386 -1.87 21.40 -3.24
N THR A 387 -1.25 21.71 -2.09
CA THR A 387 0.21 21.70 -1.94
C THR A 387 0.78 20.30 -2.17
N GLU A 388 0.15 19.27 -1.62
CA GLU A 388 0.57 17.88 -1.83
C GLU A 388 0.38 17.44 -3.29
N MET A 389 -0.70 17.86 -3.96
CA MET A 389 -0.94 17.60 -5.38
C MET A 389 0.07 18.34 -6.28
N ASP A 390 0.40 19.58 -5.97
CA ASP A 390 1.37 20.36 -6.74
C ASP A 390 2.79 19.83 -6.55
N GLY A 391 3.12 19.31 -5.36
CA GLY A 391 4.39 18.62 -5.05
C GLY A 391 4.57 17.26 -5.71
N ILE A 392 3.64 16.85 -6.55
CA ILE A 392 3.61 15.55 -7.26
C ILE A 392 4.72 15.42 -8.34
N GLU A 393 5.46 16.46 -8.71
CA GLU A 393 6.64 16.27 -9.58
C GLU A 393 7.68 15.29 -8.99
N GLU A 394 7.69 15.14 -7.67
CA GLU A 394 8.50 14.14 -6.96
C GLU A 394 7.76 12.79 -6.74
N LEU A 395 6.48 12.67 -7.09
CA LEU A 395 5.67 11.45 -6.89
C LEU A 395 5.80 10.47 -8.06
N LYS A 396 7.01 9.98 -8.30
CA LYS A 396 7.18 8.83 -9.20
C LYS A 396 6.35 7.65 -8.70
N GLY A 397 5.29 7.29 -9.45
CA GLY A 397 4.46 6.12 -9.18
C GLY A 397 3.24 6.31 -8.26
N VAL A 398 2.81 7.54 -7.95
CA VAL A 398 1.54 7.78 -7.22
C VAL A 398 0.53 8.45 -8.13
N ILE A 399 -0.68 7.88 -8.24
CA ILE A 399 -1.81 8.47 -8.97
C ILE A 399 -2.94 8.71 -7.96
N VAL A 400 -3.50 9.92 -7.97
CA VAL A 400 -4.63 10.26 -7.11
C VAL A 400 -5.92 10.03 -7.88
N LEU A 401 -6.75 9.13 -7.40
CA LEU A 401 -8.08 8.85 -7.93
C LEU A 401 -9.13 9.34 -6.94
N ALA A 402 -10.00 10.24 -7.33
CA ALA A 402 -11.06 10.77 -6.47
C ALA A 402 -12.44 10.38 -6.97
N ALA A 403 -13.39 10.21 -6.07
CA ALA A 403 -14.80 10.00 -6.41
C ALA A 403 -15.68 11.03 -5.72
N THR A 404 -16.68 11.54 -6.45
CA THR A 404 -17.70 12.44 -5.92
C THR A 404 -19.08 12.17 -6.51
N ASN A 405 -20.11 12.41 -5.71
CA ASN A 405 -21.49 12.43 -6.18
C ASN A 405 -21.92 13.82 -6.65
N ARG A 406 -21.15 14.86 -6.29
CA ARG A 406 -21.50 16.28 -6.49
C ARG A 406 -20.29 17.07 -7.01
N ILE A 407 -19.97 16.93 -8.29
CA ILE A 407 -18.87 17.68 -8.91
C ILE A 407 -19.09 19.21 -8.85
N ASP A 408 -20.36 19.62 -8.79
CA ASP A 408 -20.76 21.01 -8.64
C ASP A 408 -20.30 21.65 -7.31
N LEU A 409 -20.03 20.85 -6.28
CA LEU A 409 -19.53 21.31 -4.99
C LEU A 409 -18.02 21.38 -4.87
N ILE A 410 -17.27 20.79 -5.81
CA ILE A 410 -15.81 20.74 -5.77
C ILE A 410 -15.20 22.14 -6.03
N ASP A 411 -14.16 22.50 -5.25
CA ASP A 411 -13.39 23.72 -5.49
C ASP A 411 -12.73 23.67 -6.88
N SER A 412 -12.97 24.69 -7.70
CA SER A 412 -12.43 24.78 -9.05
C SER A 412 -10.90 24.75 -9.12
N ALA A 413 -10.21 25.06 -8.03
CA ALA A 413 -8.76 24.95 -7.95
C ALA A 413 -8.26 23.51 -8.09
N LEU A 414 -9.04 22.51 -7.68
CA LEU A 414 -8.70 21.10 -7.84
C LEU A 414 -8.88 20.60 -9.29
N LEU A 415 -9.80 21.22 -10.03
CA LEU A 415 -10.10 20.84 -11.42
C LEU A 415 -9.18 21.49 -12.46
N ARG A 416 -8.12 22.18 -12.01
CA ARG A 416 -7.13 22.77 -12.90
C ARG A 416 -6.14 21.72 -13.38
N SER A 417 -5.60 21.95 -14.60
CA SER A 417 -4.52 21.15 -15.16
C SER A 417 -3.33 21.04 -14.20
N GLY A 418 -2.71 19.89 -14.13
CA GLY A 418 -1.66 19.54 -13.18
C GLY A 418 -2.16 19.00 -11.83
N ARG A 419 -3.47 18.85 -11.65
CA ARG A 419 -4.12 18.29 -10.45
C ARG A 419 -5.05 17.15 -10.84
N PHE A 420 -6.36 17.37 -10.95
CA PHE A 420 -7.26 16.39 -11.54
C PHE A 420 -7.39 16.68 -13.05
N ASP A 421 -6.48 16.08 -13.80
CA ASP A 421 -6.35 16.31 -15.25
C ASP A 421 -7.47 15.63 -16.06
N LEU A 422 -7.97 14.51 -15.57
CA LEU A 422 -9.00 13.71 -16.22
C LEU A 422 -10.27 13.64 -15.37
N LEU A 423 -11.40 13.91 -16.00
CA LEU A 423 -12.71 13.89 -15.37
C LEU A 423 -13.59 12.89 -16.11
N PHE A 424 -14.04 11.82 -15.44
CA PHE A 424 -14.91 10.81 -16.03
C PHE A 424 -16.27 10.81 -15.37
N GLU A 425 -17.32 11.02 -16.20
CA GLU A 425 -18.69 10.87 -15.75
C GLU A 425 -19.11 9.40 -15.81
N LEU A 426 -19.64 8.88 -14.71
CA LEU A 426 -20.29 7.59 -14.67
C LEU A 426 -21.81 7.82 -14.79
N PRO A 427 -22.39 7.71 -16.01
CA PRO A 427 -23.81 7.90 -16.21
C PRO A 427 -24.63 6.78 -15.56
N SER A 428 -25.93 7.00 -15.42
CA SER A 428 -26.84 5.92 -15.02
C SER A 428 -26.80 4.81 -16.07
N PRO A 429 -26.82 3.52 -15.67
CA PRO A 429 -26.70 2.39 -16.58
C PRO A 429 -27.87 2.35 -17.57
N ASP A 430 -27.59 2.14 -18.85
CA ASP A 430 -28.56 1.86 -19.89
C ASP A 430 -29.11 0.43 -19.77
N LEU A 431 -30.02 0.04 -20.65
CA LEU A 431 -30.64 -1.29 -20.62
C LEU A 431 -29.62 -2.43 -20.68
N ASN A 432 -28.64 -2.35 -21.58
CA ASN A 432 -27.62 -3.38 -21.80
C ASN A 432 -26.68 -3.50 -20.61
N VAL A 433 -26.29 -2.35 -20.04
CA VAL A 433 -25.46 -2.30 -18.84
C VAL A 433 -26.23 -2.86 -17.63
N ARG A 434 -27.52 -2.55 -17.47
CA ARG A 434 -28.33 -3.14 -16.38
C ARG A 434 -28.44 -4.65 -16.52
N GLU A 435 -28.67 -5.17 -17.74
CA GLU A 435 -28.68 -6.62 -17.98
C GLU A 435 -27.34 -7.25 -17.60
N THR A 436 -26.22 -6.61 -17.96
CA THR A 436 -24.87 -7.06 -17.58
C THR A 436 -24.69 -7.06 -16.06
N ILE A 437 -25.16 -6.03 -15.37
CA ILE A 437 -25.11 -5.95 -13.90
C ILE A 437 -25.93 -7.09 -13.28
N PHE A 438 -27.12 -7.40 -13.80
CA PHE A 438 -27.89 -8.56 -13.34
C PHE A 438 -27.12 -9.87 -13.55
N LYS A 439 -26.49 -10.08 -14.71
CA LYS A 439 -25.65 -11.25 -15.00
C LYS A 439 -24.51 -11.39 -13.98
N ILE A 440 -23.84 -10.31 -13.66
CA ILE A 440 -22.76 -10.30 -12.67
C ILE A 440 -23.26 -10.71 -11.29
N HIS A 441 -24.32 -10.08 -10.78
CA HIS A 441 -24.83 -10.33 -9.44
C HIS A 441 -25.61 -11.65 -9.30
N THR A 442 -25.95 -12.31 -10.42
CA THR A 442 -26.61 -13.62 -10.42
C THR A 442 -25.66 -14.78 -10.77
N ARG A 443 -24.44 -14.51 -11.24
CA ARG A 443 -23.44 -15.50 -11.70
C ARG A 443 -23.18 -16.65 -10.72
N LYS A 444 -23.23 -16.40 -9.43
CA LYS A 444 -23.00 -17.40 -8.36
C LYS A 444 -24.30 -17.90 -7.71
N LYS A 445 -25.47 -17.60 -8.29
CA LYS A 445 -26.77 -17.92 -7.71
C LYS A 445 -27.51 -18.91 -8.59
N THR A 446 -28.28 -19.80 -7.97
CA THR A 446 -29.15 -20.70 -8.69
C THR A 446 -30.45 -19.99 -9.03
N ILE A 447 -30.64 -19.70 -10.32
CA ILE A 447 -31.81 -19.01 -10.86
C ILE A 447 -32.66 -20.03 -11.64
N GLU A 448 -33.95 -19.84 -11.62
CA GLU A 448 -34.89 -20.64 -12.42
C GLU A 448 -34.68 -20.37 -13.93
N PRO A 449 -34.72 -21.40 -14.79
CA PRO A 449 -34.41 -21.24 -16.24
C PRO A 449 -35.33 -20.27 -17.00
N ASN A 450 -36.51 -19.97 -16.46
CA ASN A 450 -37.51 -19.07 -17.06
C ASN A 450 -37.29 -17.59 -16.70
N VAL A 451 -36.29 -17.26 -15.88
CA VAL A 451 -35.97 -15.86 -15.52
C VAL A 451 -35.30 -15.16 -16.69
N ASP A 452 -35.96 -14.18 -17.27
CA ASP A 452 -35.38 -13.34 -18.32
C ASP A 452 -34.73 -12.08 -17.71
N LEU A 453 -33.40 -12.08 -17.73
CA LEU A 453 -32.60 -10.95 -17.20
C LEU A 453 -32.77 -9.67 -18.03
N HIS A 454 -33.11 -9.79 -19.31
CA HIS A 454 -33.40 -8.65 -20.18
C HIS A 454 -34.73 -7.98 -19.79
N GLU A 455 -35.78 -8.79 -19.49
CA GLU A 455 -37.04 -8.26 -18.96
C GLU A 455 -36.85 -7.56 -17.62
N LEU A 456 -36.06 -8.17 -16.70
CA LEU A 456 -35.74 -7.54 -15.43
C LEU A 456 -34.98 -6.22 -15.60
N ALA A 457 -34.05 -6.16 -16.57
CA ALA A 457 -33.34 -4.93 -16.90
C ALA A 457 -34.28 -3.85 -17.46
N ALA A 458 -35.27 -4.23 -18.26
CA ALA A 458 -36.29 -3.30 -18.74
C ALA A 458 -37.18 -2.76 -17.61
N LEU A 459 -37.57 -3.62 -16.68
CA LEU A 459 -38.38 -3.23 -15.50
C LEU A 459 -37.66 -2.30 -14.53
N THR A 460 -36.31 -2.24 -14.58
CA THR A 460 -35.47 -1.43 -13.68
C THR A 460 -34.94 -0.15 -14.32
N GLU A 461 -35.71 0.45 -15.23
CA GLU A 461 -35.36 1.72 -15.86
C GLU A 461 -35.10 2.83 -14.80
N GLY A 462 -34.02 3.58 -14.96
CA GLY A 462 -33.60 4.65 -14.06
C GLY A 462 -32.92 4.20 -12.77
N MET A 463 -32.85 2.91 -12.48
CA MET A 463 -32.13 2.36 -11.32
C MET A 463 -30.63 2.31 -11.59
N VAL A 464 -29.84 2.41 -10.51
CA VAL A 464 -28.36 2.33 -10.56
C VAL A 464 -27.86 0.93 -10.15
N GLY A 465 -26.56 0.68 -10.31
CA GLY A 465 -25.96 -0.62 -9.98
C GLY A 465 -26.23 -1.11 -8.56
N ALA A 466 -26.19 -0.21 -7.59
CA ALA A 466 -26.48 -0.52 -6.20
C ALA A 466 -27.94 -0.99 -5.97
N ASP A 467 -28.90 -0.44 -6.74
CA ASP A 467 -30.30 -0.87 -6.66
C ASP A 467 -30.44 -2.30 -7.20
N ILE A 468 -29.76 -2.61 -8.32
CA ILE A 468 -29.79 -3.94 -8.93
C ILE A 468 -29.13 -4.98 -8.03
N GLU A 469 -27.99 -4.65 -7.43
CA GLU A 469 -27.36 -5.50 -6.41
C GLU A 469 -28.32 -5.79 -5.24
N PHE A 470 -28.98 -4.75 -4.73
CA PHE A 470 -29.96 -4.88 -3.66
C PHE A 470 -31.13 -5.79 -4.08
N ILE A 471 -31.67 -5.65 -5.31
CA ILE A 471 -32.72 -6.50 -5.86
C ILE A 471 -32.26 -7.97 -5.88
N CYS A 472 -31.09 -8.24 -6.43
CA CYS A 472 -30.54 -9.60 -6.50
C CYS A 472 -30.31 -10.22 -5.12
N ARG A 473 -29.83 -9.45 -4.17
CA ARG A 473 -29.64 -9.89 -2.78
C ARG A 473 -30.96 -10.17 -2.07
N LYS A 474 -31.93 -9.27 -2.22
CA LYS A 474 -33.23 -9.40 -1.57
C LYS A 474 -34.07 -10.54 -2.16
N ALA A 475 -34.01 -10.75 -3.48
CA ALA A 475 -34.66 -11.89 -4.15
C ALA A 475 -34.08 -13.23 -3.63
N SER A 476 -32.75 -13.30 -3.45
CA SER A 476 -32.12 -14.47 -2.81
C SER A 476 -32.62 -14.70 -1.39
N MET A 477 -32.76 -13.64 -0.59
CA MET A 477 -33.29 -13.74 0.78
C MET A 477 -34.76 -14.24 0.80
N LEU A 478 -35.59 -13.82 -0.17
CA LEU A 478 -36.97 -14.31 -0.29
C LEU A 478 -36.97 -15.81 -0.64
N ALA A 479 -36.10 -16.25 -1.57
CA ALA A 479 -35.98 -17.67 -1.91
C ALA A 479 -35.55 -18.52 -0.70
N ILE A 480 -34.57 -18.06 0.09
CA ILE A 480 -34.15 -18.71 1.32
C ILE A 480 -35.31 -18.78 2.32
N ARG A 481 -36.04 -17.67 2.49
CA ARG A 481 -37.19 -17.63 3.41
C ARG A 481 -38.30 -18.64 3.03
N LYS A 482 -38.60 -18.73 1.72
CA LYS A 482 -39.57 -19.72 1.21
C LYS A 482 -39.08 -21.16 1.48
N ALA A 483 -37.83 -21.46 1.17
CA ALA A 483 -37.24 -22.78 1.40
C ALA A 483 -37.28 -23.21 2.88
N ILE A 484 -37.00 -22.29 3.80
CA ILE A 484 -37.11 -22.56 5.24
C ILE A 484 -38.59 -22.82 5.65
N THR A 485 -39.54 -22.03 5.14
CA THR A 485 -40.96 -22.19 5.47
C THR A 485 -41.55 -23.49 4.93
N GLU A 486 -41.06 -23.96 3.76
CA GLU A 486 -41.53 -25.18 3.07
C GLU A 486 -40.72 -26.42 3.44
N ASN A 487 -39.72 -26.32 4.36
CA ASN A 487 -38.80 -27.39 4.73
C ASN A 487 -38.04 -28.01 3.52
N GLN A 488 -37.83 -27.25 2.45
CA GLN A 488 -37.11 -27.68 1.25
C GLN A 488 -35.74 -26.99 1.18
N THR A 489 -34.82 -27.39 2.02
CA THR A 489 -33.49 -26.74 2.11
C THR A 489 -32.47 -27.21 1.07
N ASP A 490 -32.73 -28.34 0.39
CA ASP A 490 -31.73 -28.96 -0.51
C ASP A 490 -31.65 -28.31 -1.90
N HIS A 491 -32.69 -27.59 -2.33
CA HIS A 491 -32.71 -26.91 -3.63
C HIS A 491 -33.31 -25.51 -3.54
N ILE A 492 -32.46 -24.52 -3.27
CA ILE A 492 -32.88 -23.12 -3.23
C ILE A 492 -32.70 -22.50 -4.61
N THR A 493 -33.82 -22.15 -5.25
CA THR A 493 -33.83 -21.51 -6.59
C THR A 493 -34.56 -20.18 -6.53
N ILE A 494 -33.98 -19.16 -7.13
CA ILE A 494 -34.59 -17.82 -7.18
C ILE A 494 -35.55 -17.77 -8.37
N THR A 495 -36.81 -17.49 -8.12
CA THR A 495 -37.87 -17.45 -9.11
C THR A 495 -38.06 -16.04 -9.72
N ASP A 496 -38.60 -15.96 -10.93
CA ASP A 496 -38.95 -14.70 -11.59
C ASP A 496 -39.90 -13.84 -10.72
N SER A 497 -40.89 -14.48 -10.07
CA SER A 497 -41.80 -13.79 -9.16
C SER A 497 -41.10 -13.12 -7.98
N SER A 498 -40.03 -13.72 -7.46
CA SER A 498 -39.23 -13.13 -6.38
C SER A 498 -38.49 -11.87 -6.82
N PHE A 499 -37.97 -11.83 -8.03
CA PHE A 499 -37.36 -10.62 -8.59
C PHE A 499 -38.40 -9.51 -8.80
N LYS A 500 -39.54 -9.82 -9.44
CA LYS A 500 -40.60 -8.84 -9.72
C LYS A 500 -41.19 -8.23 -8.44
N GLU A 501 -41.41 -9.04 -7.40
CA GLU A 501 -41.87 -8.58 -6.08
C GLU A 501 -40.90 -7.56 -5.46
N VAL A 502 -39.58 -7.84 -5.52
CA VAL A 502 -38.55 -6.93 -4.99
C VAL A 502 -38.43 -5.66 -5.83
N ILE A 503 -38.52 -5.76 -7.16
CA ILE A 503 -38.48 -4.59 -8.05
C ILE A 503 -39.64 -3.61 -7.73
N GLU A 504 -40.84 -4.11 -7.51
CA GLU A 504 -41.97 -3.27 -7.13
C GLU A 504 -41.74 -2.59 -5.77
N LEU A 505 -41.19 -3.33 -4.81
CA LEU A 505 -40.86 -2.79 -3.49
C LEU A 505 -39.84 -1.66 -3.57
N VAL A 506 -38.80 -1.83 -4.41
CA VAL A 506 -37.75 -0.80 -4.63
C VAL A 506 -38.35 0.42 -5.34
N LYS A 507 -39.24 0.24 -6.31
CA LYS A 507 -39.93 1.36 -6.99
C LYS A 507 -40.71 2.19 -6.00
N GLN A 508 -41.55 1.57 -5.16
CA GLN A 508 -42.33 2.25 -4.12
C GLN A 508 -41.40 3.03 -3.15
N GLN A 509 -40.30 2.43 -2.72
CA GLN A 509 -39.33 3.11 -1.86
C GLN A 509 -38.67 4.33 -2.53
N ASN A 510 -38.35 4.26 -3.82
CA ASN A 510 -37.77 5.36 -4.56
C ASN A 510 -38.80 6.49 -4.81
N GLU A 511 -40.05 6.19 -5.01
CA GLU A 511 -41.13 7.19 -5.12
C GLU A 511 -41.31 7.97 -3.80
N ILE A 512 -41.28 7.28 -2.64
CA ILE A 512 -41.36 7.94 -1.32
C ILE A 512 -40.16 8.89 -1.15
N LYS A 513 -38.94 8.43 -1.42
CA LYS A 513 -37.72 9.26 -1.33
C LYS A 513 -37.71 10.49 -2.25
N ASN A 514 -38.40 10.40 -3.40
CA ASN A 514 -38.48 11.52 -4.34
C ASN A 514 -39.58 12.52 -3.94
N ASN A 515 -40.62 12.09 -3.26
CA ASN A 515 -41.70 12.95 -2.71
C ASN A 515 -41.21 13.75 -1.50
N ASP A 516 -40.33 13.18 -0.66
CA ASP A 516 -39.74 13.89 0.50
C ASP A 516 -38.68 14.97 0.08
N LYS A 517 -38.29 15.02 -1.18
CA LYS A 517 -37.34 16.00 -1.73
C LYS A 517 -38.03 17.18 -2.47
N LYS A 518 -39.31 17.16 -2.66
CA LYS A 518 -40.12 18.26 -3.15
C LYS A 518 -40.72 19.06 -1.99
#